data_892760b349f3d7e457e8924f7e1d3f34
#
_entry.id   892760b349f3d7e457e8924f7e1d3f34
#
_cell.length_a   1.000
_cell.length_b   1.000
_cell.length_c   1.000
_cell.angle_alpha   90.00
_cell.angle_beta   90.00
_cell.angle_gamma   90.00
#
_symmetry.space_group_name_H-M   'P 1'
#
loop_
_entity.id
_entity.type
_entity.pdbx_description
1 polymer ?
#
loop_
_entity_poly.entity_id
_entity_poly.type
_entity_poly.pdbx_seq_one_letter_code
_entity_poly.pdbx_strand_id
1 'polypeptide(L)'
;MDNLLEIIKLLPADEQEKLMPLAQAYQESLTRETGQTDFMSFVQTMWPNFIHGQHHALMAQKFEEIASGKIKRLIINMPPRHTKSEFASYLLPAWYLGKFPHKKIIQCSNTAELAVGFGRKVRNLVDGDSYAKVFPNVALRSDSKAAGRWSTNANGEYFAIGVGGTVTGKGADLLIIDDPHSEQEAALAASDPSVFDKVYEWYTSGPRQRLQPGGSIVVVMTRWSKRDLTGKICQAMVDRDGDEWEIISLPAIKKNEKPLWPEFWSYAELDKLRIELPLSKWQAQYQQDPTSEEGAIVKREWWRVWDQERPPACDYIIQSWDTAFTKSERADYSACTTWGVFYLNEDKNDANVILLDAFKERMEFPTLKQRAYDMYKDWEPDSFIVEAKASGAPLIFELRRMGIPVQEFTPTRGNDKISRVNSVSDLFASGKIWCPRKRWAEEVVEELAAFPNSDHDDLVDSTTQALLRFRRGGFISLQSDEPDEPQEFRRKKGYY
;
A
#
# COMPACT_ATOMS: atom_id res chain seq x y z
N MET A 1 -30.26 26.23 5.26
CA MET A 1 -30.03 27.19 6.37
C MET A 1 -29.83 28.62 5.92
N ASP A 2 -29.30 28.83 4.73
CA ASP A 2 -29.19 30.16 4.10
C ASP A 2 -30.55 30.85 3.90
N ASN A 3 -31.63 30.08 4.08
CA ASN A 3 -32.99 30.51 3.85
C ASN A 3 -33.53 31.52 4.91
N LEU A 4 -33.03 31.47 6.18
CA LEU A 4 -33.53 32.34 7.24
C LEU A 4 -33.08 33.79 7.07
N LEU A 5 -31.79 34.00 6.81
CA LEU A 5 -31.24 35.34 6.55
C LEU A 5 -31.76 35.92 5.23
N GLU A 6 -31.97 35.08 4.21
CA GLU A 6 -32.57 35.51 2.95
C GLU A 6 -34.05 35.88 3.10
N ILE A 7 -34.81 35.11 3.88
CA ILE A 7 -36.21 35.44 4.18
C ILE A 7 -36.29 36.76 4.93
N ILE A 8 -35.44 37.01 5.91
CA ILE A 8 -35.41 38.27 6.67
C ILE A 8 -35.10 39.46 5.75
N LYS A 9 -34.21 39.29 4.76
CA LYS A 9 -33.88 40.35 3.76
C LYS A 9 -35.09 40.75 2.91
N LEU A 10 -36.13 39.93 2.84
CA LEU A 10 -37.36 40.21 2.08
C LEU A 10 -38.43 40.93 2.91
N LEU A 11 -38.24 41.10 4.23
CA LEU A 11 -39.15 41.76 5.12
C LEU A 11 -39.03 43.30 5.03
N PRO A 12 -40.02 44.08 5.57
CA PRO A 12 -39.88 45.51 5.72
C PRO A 12 -38.64 45.91 6.56
N ALA A 13 -38.10 47.12 6.30
CA ALA A 13 -36.82 47.55 6.90
C ALA A 13 -36.81 47.57 8.43
N ASP A 14 -37.95 47.95 9.04
CA ASP A 14 -38.13 47.98 10.50
C ASP A 14 -38.15 46.56 11.13
N GLU A 15 -38.64 45.58 10.41
CA GLU A 15 -38.61 44.18 10.83
C GLU A 15 -37.22 43.57 10.60
N GLN A 16 -36.52 43.92 9.50
CA GLN A 16 -35.14 43.52 9.25
C GLN A 16 -34.22 43.99 10.37
N GLU A 17 -34.32 45.26 10.79
CA GLU A 17 -33.49 45.84 11.84
C GLU A 17 -33.62 45.08 13.18
N LYS A 18 -34.81 44.58 13.48
CA LYS A 18 -35.07 43.79 14.71
C LYS A 18 -34.67 42.33 14.60
N LEU A 19 -34.93 41.69 13.46
CA LEU A 19 -34.77 40.25 13.29
C LEU A 19 -33.37 39.85 12.83
N MET A 20 -32.65 40.69 12.08
CA MET A 20 -31.34 40.41 11.57
C MET A 20 -30.32 40.09 12.68
N PRO A 21 -30.20 40.89 13.77
CA PRO A 21 -29.27 40.58 14.86
C PRO A 21 -29.61 39.26 15.59
N LEU A 22 -30.90 38.95 15.75
CA LEU A 22 -31.36 37.72 16.38
C LEU A 22 -31.03 36.48 15.52
N ALA A 23 -31.25 36.57 14.21
CA ALA A 23 -30.96 35.51 13.27
C ALA A 23 -29.43 35.26 13.17
N GLN A 24 -28.65 36.34 13.17
CA GLN A 24 -27.20 36.24 13.21
C GLN A 24 -26.70 35.56 14.50
N ALA A 25 -27.19 35.97 15.66
CA ALA A 25 -26.87 35.37 16.95
C ALA A 25 -27.28 33.89 17.02
N TYR A 26 -28.43 33.54 16.48
CA TYR A 26 -28.89 32.16 16.38
C TYR A 26 -27.97 31.32 15.46
N GLN A 27 -27.63 31.85 14.30
CA GLN A 27 -26.73 31.17 13.37
C GLN A 27 -25.34 30.98 13.96
N GLU A 28 -24.80 31.98 14.67
CA GLU A 28 -23.53 31.86 15.38
C GLU A 28 -23.58 30.80 16.49
N SER A 29 -24.71 30.76 17.25
CA SER A 29 -24.93 29.75 18.29
C SER A 29 -24.99 28.34 17.69
N LEU A 30 -25.69 28.17 16.58
CA LEU A 30 -25.80 26.89 15.89
C LEU A 30 -24.45 26.42 15.31
N THR A 31 -23.71 27.34 14.66
CA THR A 31 -22.36 27.06 14.15
C THR A 31 -21.42 26.68 15.28
N ARG A 32 -21.53 27.32 16.43
CA ARG A 32 -20.77 26.97 17.63
C ARG A 32 -21.10 25.56 18.14
N GLU A 33 -22.35 25.24 18.33
CA GLU A 33 -22.79 23.96 18.84
C GLU A 33 -22.42 22.82 17.91
N THR A 34 -22.68 22.97 16.61
CA THR A 34 -22.32 21.96 15.61
C THR A 34 -20.80 21.79 15.47
N GLY A 35 -20.04 22.90 15.42
CA GLY A 35 -18.58 22.83 15.35
C GLY A 35 -17.92 22.24 16.60
N GLN A 36 -18.55 22.36 17.76
CA GLN A 36 -18.06 21.73 19.00
C GLN A 36 -18.35 20.23 19.04
N THR A 37 -19.44 19.76 18.47
CA THR A 37 -19.90 18.37 18.57
C THR A 37 -19.49 17.52 17.39
N ASP A 38 -19.53 18.05 16.19
CA ASP A 38 -19.26 17.38 14.92
C ASP A 38 -17.96 17.90 14.29
N PHE A 39 -17.04 16.96 14.04
CA PHE A 39 -15.71 17.31 13.52
C PHE A 39 -15.79 17.84 12.08
N MET A 40 -16.68 17.31 11.24
CA MET A 40 -16.81 17.81 9.86
C MET A 40 -17.35 19.23 9.81
N SER A 41 -18.30 19.58 10.67
CA SER A 41 -18.80 20.96 10.82
C SER A 41 -17.69 21.91 11.27
N PHE A 42 -16.82 21.46 12.16
CA PHE A 42 -15.62 22.21 12.53
C PHE A 42 -14.66 22.39 11.34
N VAL A 43 -14.38 21.33 10.58
CA VAL A 43 -13.53 21.38 9.39
C VAL A 43 -14.09 22.41 8.38
N GLN A 44 -15.36 22.36 8.05
CA GLN A 44 -16.01 23.27 7.10
C GLN A 44 -15.95 24.72 7.58
N THR A 45 -16.08 24.94 8.89
CA THR A 45 -15.98 26.29 9.48
C THR A 45 -14.54 26.83 9.41
N MET A 46 -13.53 25.98 9.64
CA MET A 46 -12.12 26.39 9.63
C MET A 46 -11.51 26.41 8.22
N TRP A 47 -12.11 25.69 7.28
CA TRP A 47 -11.63 25.55 5.90
C TRP A 47 -12.77 25.78 4.88
N PRO A 48 -13.13 27.04 4.59
CA PRO A 48 -14.34 27.36 3.81
C PRO A 48 -14.40 26.78 2.39
N ASN A 49 -13.24 26.57 1.74
CA ASN A 49 -13.15 26.04 0.37
C ASN A 49 -12.78 24.57 0.34
N PHE A 50 -13.06 23.85 1.42
CA PHE A 50 -12.74 22.44 1.52
C PHE A 50 -13.58 21.59 0.55
N ILE A 51 -12.89 20.81 -0.28
CA ILE A 51 -13.55 19.86 -1.21
C ILE A 51 -13.80 18.56 -0.46
N HIS A 52 -15.05 18.30 -0.14
CA HIS A 52 -15.44 17.13 0.62
C HIS A 52 -15.39 15.86 -0.23
N GLY A 53 -14.82 14.77 0.32
CA GLY A 53 -14.87 13.41 -0.23
C GLY A 53 -15.37 12.41 0.83
N GLN A 54 -15.84 11.24 0.41
CA GLN A 54 -16.40 10.23 1.31
C GLN A 54 -15.41 9.77 2.41
N HIS A 55 -14.13 9.70 2.10
CA HIS A 55 -13.08 9.32 3.06
C HIS A 55 -12.95 10.33 4.21
N HIS A 56 -13.23 11.61 3.97
CA HIS A 56 -13.20 12.64 5.01
C HIS A 56 -14.27 12.41 6.07
N ALA A 57 -15.49 12.02 5.67
CA ALA A 57 -16.54 11.68 6.62
C ALA A 57 -16.17 10.48 7.50
N LEU A 58 -15.51 9.46 6.91
CA LEU A 58 -15.00 8.31 7.67
C LEU A 58 -13.91 8.74 8.66
N MET A 59 -12.95 9.55 8.23
CA MET A 59 -11.90 10.08 9.12
C MET A 59 -12.49 10.90 10.27
N ALA A 60 -13.45 11.77 9.97
CA ALA A 60 -14.13 12.60 10.96
C ALA A 60 -14.83 11.74 12.01
N GLN A 61 -15.61 10.75 11.59
CA GLN A 61 -16.25 9.80 12.51
C GLN A 61 -15.22 9.13 13.42
N LYS A 62 -14.08 8.67 12.87
CA LYS A 62 -13.04 8.01 13.68
C LYS A 62 -12.34 8.95 14.65
N PHE A 63 -12.14 10.19 14.29
CA PHE A 63 -11.58 11.19 15.19
C PHE A 63 -12.56 11.57 16.33
N GLU A 64 -13.85 11.56 16.07
CA GLU A 64 -14.89 11.69 17.10
C GLU A 64 -14.89 10.48 18.05
N GLU A 65 -14.75 9.28 17.52
CA GLU A 65 -14.61 8.05 18.32
C GLU A 65 -13.34 8.05 19.18
N ILE A 66 -12.23 8.61 18.68
CA ILE A 66 -11.01 8.86 19.47
C ILE A 66 -11.27 9.90 20.58
N ALA A 67 -11.89 11.01 20.24
CA ALA A 67 -12.15 12.09 21.21
C ALA A 67 -13.14 11.68 22.31
N SER A 68 -14.16 10.88 21.98
CA SER A 68 -15.09 10.30 22.96
C SER A 68 -14.49 9.14 23.77
N GLY A 69 -13.33 8.63 23.36
CA GLY A 69 -12.66 7.48 23.98
C GLY A 69 -13.28 6.12 23.66
N LYS A 70 -14.18 6.05 22.68
CA LYS A 70 -14.76 4.80 22.17
C LYS A 70 -13.69 3.91 21.56
N ILE A 71 -12.75 4.49 20.81
CA ILE A 71 -11.53 3.83 20.34
C ILE A 71 -10.30 4.55 20.91
N LYS A 72 -9.23 3.80 21.14
CA LYS A 72 -7.99 4.31 21.74
C LYS A 72 -6.79 4.23 20.83
N ARG A 73 -6.86 3.40 19.80
CA ARG A 73 -5.78 3.09 18.88
C ARG A 73 -6.34 3.13 17.45
N LEU A 74 -5.86 4.06 16.65
CA LEU A 74 -6.33 4.26 15.27
C LEU A 74 -5.15 4.38 14.32
N ILE A 75 -5.18 3.60 13.25
CA ILE A 75 -4.27 3.74 12.11
C ILE A 75 -5.10 4.07 10.87
N ILE A 76 -4.72 5.12 10.14
CA ILE A 76 -5.28 5.46 8.84
C ILE A 76 -4.15 5.49 7.82
N ASN A 77 -4.14 4.51 6.93
CA ASN A 77 -3.23 4.48 5.80
C ASN A 77 -3.93 5.08 4.58
N MET A 78 -3.31 6.06 3.94
CA MET A 78 -3.92 6.79 2.84
C MET A 78 -2.87 7.35 1.88
N PRO A 79 -3.18 7.49 0.57
CA PRO A 79 -2.24 7.98 -0.42
C PRO A 79 -1.74 9.40 -0.13
N PRO A 80 -0.61 9.81 -0.72
CA PRO A 80 -0.18 11.19 -0.71
C PRO A 80 -1.26 12.13 -1.29
N ARG A 81 -1.31 13.38 -0.81
CA ARG A 81 -2.22 14.43 -1.30
C ARG A 81 -3.73 14.14 -1.15
N HIS A 82 -4.10 13.27 -0.21
CA HIS A 82 -5.51 13.00 0.14
C HIS A 82 -5.89 13.59 1.51
N THR A 83 -5.19 14.63 1.98
CA THR A 83 -5.49 15.45 3.17
C THR A 83 -5.32 14.77 4.54
N LYS A 84 -4.70 13.59 4.62
CA LYS A 84 -4.51 12.88 5.90
C LYS A 84 -3.87 13.76 6.99
N SER A 85 -2.78 14.45 6.63
CA SER A 85 -2.04 15.30 7.56
C SER A 85 -2.81 16.56 7.94
N GLU A 86 -3.55 17.17 7.00
CA GLU A 86 -4.39 18.35 7.30
C GLU A 86 -5.50 17.99 8.31
N PHE A 87 -6.09 16.81 8.18
CA PHE A 87 -7.09 16.33 9.11
C PHE A 87 -6.52 15.92 10.47
N ALA A 88 -5.47 15.08 10.47
CA ALA A 88 -4.92 14.49 11.69
C ALA A 88 -3.96 15.40 12.45
N SER A 89 -3.12 16.19 11.74
CA SER A 89 -2.02 16.95 12.35
C SER A 89 -2.29 18.44 12.46
N TYR A 90 -3.35 18.94 11.80
CA TYR A 90 -3.73 20.34 11.86
C TYR A 90 -5.12 20.53 12.52
N LEU A 91 -6.17 19.94 11.96
CA LEU A 91 -7.54 20.18 12.42
C LEU A 91 -7.92 19.40 13.68
N LEU A 92 -7.54 18.10 13.75
CA LEU A 92 -7.82 17.26 14.93
C LEU A 92 -7.23 17.82 16.23
N PRO A 93 -5.94 18.21 16.32
CA PRO A 93 -5.41 18.74 17.57
C PRO A 93 -6.07 20.05 17.99
N ALA A 94 -6.44 20.92 17.04
CA ALA A 94 -7.17 22.14 17.34
C ALA A 94 -8.55 21.83 17.93
N TRP A 95 -9.34 20.97 17.27
CA TRP A 95 -10.66 20.57 17.73
C TRP A 95 -10.60 19.82 19.07
N TYR A 96 -9.64 18.92 19.25
CA TYR A 96 -9.44 18.17 20.49
C TYR A 96 -9.17 19.09 21.67
N LEU A 97 -8.27 20.09 21.53
CA LEU A 97 -7.99 21.09 22.55
C LEU A 97 -9.15 22.06 22.75
N GLY A 98 -9.97 22.31 21.74
CA GLY A 98 -11.22 23.05 21.88
C GLY A 98 -12.20 22.35 22.83
N LYS A 99 -12.39 21.04 22.64
CA LYS A 99 -13.25 20.22 23.51
C LYS A 99 -12.65 19.97 24.90
N PHE A 100 -11.34 19.78 24.96
CA PHE A 100 -10.61 19.37 26.17
C PHE A 100 -9.41 20.29 26.42
N PRO A 101 -9.61 21.55 26.78
CA PRO A 101 -8.56 22.56 26.80
C PRO A 101 -7.45 22.34 27.83
N HIS A 102 -7.63 21.37 28.73
CA HIS A 102 -6.64 20.94 29.76
C HIS A 102 -5.80 19.73 29.35
N LYS A 103 -6.14 19.11 28.21
CA LYS A 103 -5.48 17.89 27.71
C LYS A 103 -4.14 18.19 27.02
N LYS A 104 -3.30 17.16 26.91
CA LYS A 104 -1.94 17.26 26.35
C LYS A 104 -1.83 16.47 25.07
N ILE A 105 -1.23 17.08 24.05
CA ILE A 105 -0.99 16.48 22.75
C ILE A 105 0.52 16.39 22.50
N ILE A 106 0.97 15.23 22.05
CA ILE A 106 2.28 15.06 21.40
C ILE A 106 2.02 14.79 19.91
N GLN A 107 2.60 15.64 19.06
CA GLN A 107 2.57 15.53 17.61
C GLN A 107 3.93 15.10 17.10
N CYS A 108 3.97 13.97 16.38
CA CYS A 108 5.17 13.42 15.77
C CYS A 108 5.06 13.45 14.25
N SER A 109 6.16 13.77 13.56
CA SER A 109 6.30 13.63 12.11
C SER A 109 7.70 13.14 11.78
N ASN A 110 7.97 12.74 10.53
CA ASN A 110 9.29 12.25 10.12
C ASN A 110 10.42 13.20 10.53
N THR A 111 10.25 14.52 10.29
CA THR A 111 11.25 15.53 10.69
C THR A 111 10.72 16.48 11.76
N ALA A 112 11.63 17.02 12.58
CA ALA A 112 11.28 18.04 13.56
C ALA A 112 10.73 19.31 12.90
N GLU A 113 11.24 19.69 11.73
CA GLU A 113 10.78 20.85 10.99
C GLU A 113 9.32 20.72 10.58
N LEU A 114 8.93 19.53 10.05
CA LEU A 114 7.56 19.23 9.65
C LEU A 114 6.62 19.27 10.87
N ALA A 115 7.00 18.61 11.97
CA ALA A 115 6.22 18.59 13.20
C ALA A 115 6.01 20.01 13.78
N VAL A 116 7.08 20.83 13.82
CA VAL A 116 7.02 22.23 14.26
C VAL A 116 6.19 23.10 13.31
N GLY A 117 6.23 22.79 12.00
CA GLY A 117 5.38 23.42 10.99
C GLY A 117 3.90 23.22 11.29
N PHE A 118 3.47 21.99 11.59
CA PHE A 118 2.11 21.70 12.05
C PHE A 118 1.80 22.40 13.38
N GLY A 119 2.72 22.36 14.36
CA GLY A 119 2.54 23.05 15.63
C GLY A 119 2.26 24.55 15.46
N ARG A 120 2.95 25.20 14.51
CA ARG A 120 2.70 26.60 14.14
C ARG A 120 1.31 26.80 13.52
N LYS A 121 0.92 25.94 12.59
CA LYS A 121 -0.42 26.00 11.96
C LYS A 121 -1.52 25.85 13.01
N VAL A 122 -1.44 24.83 13.87
CA VAL A 122 -2.43 24.58 14.94
C VAL A 122 -2.50 25.78 15.91
N ARG A 123 -1.36 26.29 16.35
CA ARG A 123 -1.27 27.46 17.22
C ARG A 123 -1.96 28.70 16.59
N ASN A 124 -1.68 28.98 15.33
CA ASN A 124 -2.26 30.11 14.62
C ASN A 124 -3.77 29.94 14.43
N LEU A 125 -4.26 28.69 14.21
CA LEU A 125 -5.67 28.42 14.16
C LEU A 125 -6.36 28.70 15.49
N VAL A 126 -5.79 28.22 16.59
CA VAL A 126 -6.31 28.43 17.95
C VAL A 126 -6.32 29.92 18.36
N ASP A 127 -5.37 30.72 17.86
CA ASP A 127 -5.28 32.18 18.09
C ASP A 127 -6.17 32.99 17.12
N GLY A 128 -6.94 32.33 16.25
CA GLY A 128 -7.74 33.00 15.21
C GLY A 128 -9.20 33.23 15.59
N ASP A 129 -9.79 34.30 15.01
CA ASP A 129 -11.18 34.71 15.28
C ASP A 129 -12.21 33.62 14.93
N SER A 130 -12.01 32.90 13.84
CA SER A 130 -12.90 31.79 13.44
C SER A 130 -12.95 30.67 14.48
N TYR A 131 -11.81 30.34 15.08
CA TYR A 131 -11.73 29.37 16.15
C TYR A 131 -12.42 29.85 17.43
N ALA A 132 -12.22 31.12 17.80
CA ALA A 132 -12.85 31.73 18.97
C ALA A 132 -14.39 31.76 18.87
N LYS A 133 -14.95 31.81 17.66
CA LYS A 133 -16.42 31.69 17.45
C LYS A 133 -16.94 30.31 17.84
N VAL A 134 -16.14 29.24 17.60
CA VAL A 134 -16.54 27.88 17.96
C VAL A 134 -16.15 27.57 19.41
N PHE A 135 -14.94 27.91 19.85
CA PHE A 135 -14.42 27.65 21.20
C PHE A 135 -14.07 28.94 21.94
N PRO A 136 -15.04 29.75 22.35
CA PRO A 136 -14.80 31.10 22.91
C PRO A 136 -14.00 31.10 24.24
N ASN A 137 -14.00 29.99 24.97
CA ASN A 137 -13.31 29.87 26.26
C ASN A 137 -11.89 29.31 26.14
N VAL A 138 -11.41 29.02 24.93
CA VAL A 138 -10.08 28.46 24.69
C VAL A 138 -9.19 29.49 24.01
N ALA A 139 -8.08 29.81 24.62
CA ALA A 139 -7.10 30.77 24.13
C ALA A 139 -5.67 30.25 24.41
N LEU A 140 -4.70 30.83 23.71
CA LEU A 140 -3.29 30.58 24.00
C LEU A 140 -2.84 31.31 25.27
N ARG A 141 -2.00 30.68 26.08
CA ARG A 141 -1.29 31.39 27.16
C ARG A 141 -0.31 32.40 26.57
N SER A 142 -0.27 33.59 27.15
CA SER A 142 0.56 34.70 26.69
C SER A 142 2.06 34.41 26.78
N ASP A 143 2.48 33.59 27.76
CA ASP A 143 3.84 33.22 28.08
C ASP A 143 4.32 31.91 27.42
N SER A 144 3.49 31.26 26.58
CA SER A 144 3.78 29.94 26.00
C SER A 144 3.28 29.83 24.56
N LYS A 145 3.97 30.52 23.63
CA LYS A 145 3.56 30.61 22.21
C LYS A 145 4.64 30.20 21.19
N ALA A 146 5.60 29.33 21.57
CA ALA A 146 6.61 28.84 20.63
C ALA A 146 5.97 27.93 19.58
N ALA A 147 6.49 27.91 18.33
CA ALA A 147 5.87 27.19 17.21
C ALA A 147 5.67 25.70 17.47
N GLY A 148 6.65 25.03 18.05
CA GLY A 148 6.59 23.58 18.33
C GLY A 148 6.15 23.25 19.76
N ARG A 149 5.92 24.27 20.62
CA ARG A 149 5.51 24.05 22.01
C ARG A 149 4.73 25.24 22.54
N TRP A 150 3.48 25.02 22.89
CA TRP A 150 2.60 26.04 23.40
C TRP A 150 1.55 25.45 24.34
N SER A 151 0.85 26.31 25.08
CA SER A 151 -0.12 25.90 26.07
C SER A 151 -1.41 26.70 25.93
N THR A 152 -2.54 26.09 26.31
CA THR A 152 -3.82 26.77 26.43
C THR A 152 -3.94 27.52 27.75
N ASN A 153 -4.90 28.42 27.85
CA ASN A 153 -5.29 29.12 29.10
C ASN A 153 -5.79 28.17 30.19
N ALA A 154 -6.16 26.92 29.83
CA ALA A 154 -6.61 25.87 30.76
C ALA A 154 -5.49 24.86 31.10
N ASN A 155 -4.21 25.19 30.87
CA ASN A 155 -3.03 24.35 31.08
C ASN A 155 -2.94 23.09 30.18
N GLY A 156 -3.66 23.03 29.07
CA GLY A 156 -3.41 22.04 28.04
C GLY A 156 -2.07 22.33 27.33
N GLU A 157 -1.43 21.32 26.82
CA GLU A 157 -0.12 21.44 26.16
C GLU A 157 -0.16 20.84 24.75
N TYR A 158 0.51 21.51 23.82
CA TYR A 158 0.88 20.95 22.51
C TYR A 158 2.40 20.89 22.41
N PHE A 159 2.92 19.73 22.01
CA PHE A 159 4.35 19.51 21.83
C PHE A 159 4.62 18.76 20.52
N ALA A 160 5.42 19.37 19.65
CA ALA A 160 5.81 18.83 18.35
C ALA A 160 7.23 18.27 18.40
N ILE A 161 7.44 17.10 17.76
CA ILE A 161 8.73 16.43 17.72
C ILE A 161 8.90 15.62 16.41
N GLY A 162 10.13 15.55 15.91
CA GLY A 162 10.48 14.64 14.82
C GLY A 162 10.80 13.23 15.33
N VAL A 163 10.69 12.24 14.42
CA VAL A 163 11.14 10.86 14.68
C VAL A 163 12.61 10.88 15.13
N GLY A 164 12.94 10.03 16.11
CA GLY A 164 14.26 10.01 16.76
C GLY A 164 14.46 11.07 17.84
N GLY A 165 13.55 12.05 17.96
CA GLY A 165 13.64 13.10 18.98
C GLY A 165 13.25 12.60 20.37
N THR A 166 13.64 13.37 21.42
CA THR A 166 13.45 13.03 22.82
C THR A 166 12.17 13.59 23.40
N VAL A 167 11.31 12.76 23.96
CA VAL A 167 10.04 13.12 24.61
C VAL A 167 10.10 13.06 26.13
N THR A 168 11.28 13.09 26.73
CA THR A 168 11.48 12.96 28.17
C THR A 168 10.77 14.10 28.92
N GLY A 169 10.08 13.76 30.03
CA GLY A 169 9.36 14.72 30.87
C GLY A 169 8.04 15.25 30.26
N LYS A 170 7.56 14.67 29.14
CA LYS A 170 6.27 15.00 28.53
C LYS A 170 5.25 13.89 28.81
N GLY A 171 3.98 14.26 28.84
CA GLY A 171 2.84 13.33 28.87
C GLY A 171 1.87 13.68 27.76
N ALA A 172 1.11 12.70 27.25
CA ALA A 172 0.11 12.88 26.22
C ALA A 172 -1.21 12.20 26.56
N ASP A 173 -2.30 12.92 26.40
CA ASP A 173 -3.65 12.35 26.33
C ASP A 173 -4.00 11.92 24.91
N LEU A 174 -3.40 12.60 23.93
CA LEU A 174 -3.47 12.25 22.52
C LEU A 174 -2.06 12.29 21.90
N LEU A 175 -1.63 11.15 21.38
CA LEU A 175 -0.40 11.03 20.59
C LEU A 175 -0.80 10.93 19.11
N ILE A 176 -0.27 11.82 18.28
CA ILE A 176 -0.47 11.81 16.83
C ILE A 176 0.88 11.53 16.17
N ILE A 177 0.91 10.56 15.26
CA ILE A 177 2.09 10.23 14.47
C ILE A 177 1.69 10.34 12.98
N ASP A 178 2.31 11.28 12.29
CA ASP A 178 2.00 11.62 10.91
C ASP A 178 3.22 11.40 10.01
N ASP A 179 3.04 10.52 8.99
CA ASP A 179 4.06 10.14 8.02
C ASP A 179 5.45 9.97 8.66
N PRO A 180 5.64 8.96 9.55
CA PRO A 180 6.88 8.82 10.32
C PRO A 180 8.07 8.33 9.47
N HIS A 181 7.83 7.86 8.25
CA HIS A 181 8.83 7.38 7.31
C HIS A 181 9.09 8.37 6.18
N SER A 182 10.28 8.31 5.58
CA SER A 182 10.71 9.17 4.47
C SER A 182 11.05 8.37 3.21
N GLU A 183 11.07 9.07 2.07
CA GLU A 183 11.55 8.52 0.81
C GLU A 183 13.01 8.05 0.87
N GLN A 184 13.84 8.73 1.68
CA GLN A 184 15.24 8.35 1.88
C GLN A 184 15.37 7.02 2.61
N GLU A 185 14.56 6.80 3.66
CA GLU A 185 14.51 5.52 4.35
C GLU A 185 14.04 4.39 3.42
N ALA A 186 13.02 4.65 2.59
CA ALA A 186 12.54 3.69 1.63
C ALA A 186 13.60 3.33 0.57
N ALA A 187 14.41 4.30 0.14
CA ALA A 187 15.52 4.05 -0.78
C ALA A 187 16.63 3.21 -0.12
N LEU A 188 16.96 3.48 1.14
CA LEU A 188 17.95 2.71 1.91
C LEU A 188 17.45 1.28 2.22
N ALA A 189 16.15 1.11 2.39
CA ALA A 189 15.54 -0.19 2.70
C ALA A 189 15.75 -1.24 1.61
N ALA A 190 16.04 -0.83 0.37
CA ALA A 190 16.42 -1.75 -0.70
C ALA A 190 17.71 -2.53 -0.38
N SER A 191 18.65 -1.93 0.36
CA SER A 191 19.91 -2.56 0.80
C SER A 191 19.90 -2.99 2.27
N ASP A 192 19.12 -2.30 3.12
CA ASP A 192 19.00 -2.58 4.56
C ASP A 192 17.53 -2.41 5.03
N PRO A 193 16.72 -3.47 4.95
CA PRO A 193 15.32 -3.42 5.38
C PRO A 193 15.13 -3.04 6.86
N SER A 194 16.17 -3.17 7.70
CA SER A 194 16.11 -2.82 9.12
C SER A 194 15.93 -1.31 9.40
N VAL A 195 16.09 -0.48 8.38
CA VAL A 195 15.89 0.98 8.48
C VAL A 195 14.49 1.32 9.02
N PHE A 196 13.47 0.58 8.62
CA PHE A 196 12.11 0.78 9.12
C PHE A 196 11.94 0.38 10.60
N ASP A 197 12.75 -0.53 11.12
CA ASP A 197 12.67 -1.00 12.52
C ASP A 197 13.00 0.13 13.51
N LYS A 198 13.87 1.09 13.12
CA LYS A 198 14.25 2.25 13.94
C LYS A 198 13.07 3.12 14.36
N VAL A 199 12.10 3.29 13.46
CA VAL A 199 10.89 4.07 13.77
C VAL A 199 10.01 3.34 14.80
N TYR A 200 9.87 2.03 14.67
CA TYR A 200 9.13 1.22 15.63
C TYR A 200 9.82 1.19 17.02
N GLU A 201 11.15 1.05 17.05
CA GLU A 201 11.93 1.12 18.29
C GLU A 201 11.78 2.48 18.98
N TRP A 202 11.90 3.58 18.21
CA TRP A 202 11.69 4.93 18.74
C TRP A 202 10.26 5.10 19.27
N TYR A 203 9.24 4.63 18.53
CA TYR A 203 7.85 4.68 18.94
C TYR A 203 7.64 3.99 20.28
N THR A 204 8.13 2.75 20.42
CA THR A 204 7.93 1.93 21.64
C THR A 204 8.74 2.41 22.84
N SER A 205 9.97 2.89 22.62
CA SER A 205 10.88 3.36 23.68
C SER A 205 10.60 4.78 24.14
N GLY A 206 10.01 5.62 23.32
CA GLY A 206 9.78 7.04 23.56
C GLY A 206 8.30 7.42 23.64
N PRO A 207 7.65 7.81 22.53
CA PRO A 207 6.31 8.38 22.52
C PRO A 207 5.23 7.52 23.14
N ARG A 208 5.25 6.19 22.89
CA ARG A 208 4.28 5.25 23.47
C ARG A 208 4.27 5.26 24.99
N GLN A 209 5.46 5.40 25.60
CA GLN A 209 5.60 5.45 27.07
C GLN A 209 5.17 6.77 27.69
N ARG A 210 4.88 7.78 26.89
CA ARG A 210 4.40 9.10 27.34
C ARG A 210 2.89 9.20 27.41
N LEU A 211 2.20 8.17 26.97
CA LEU A 211 0.75 8.16 26.95
C LEU A 211 0.22 8.10 28.39
N GLN A 212 -0.66 9.03 28.73
CA GLN A 212 -1.40 9.04 29.99
C GLN A 212 -2.36 7.85 30.08
N PRO A 213 -2.72 7.38 31.28
CA PRO A 213 -3.78 6.38 31.44
C PRO A 213 -5.06 6.81 30.72
N GLY A 214 -5.59 5.94 29.87
CA GLY A 214 -6.76 6.24 29.04
C GLY A 214 -6.51 7.11 27.81
N GLY A 215 -5.27 7.50 27.56
CA GLY A 215 -4.88 8.28 26.36
C GLY A 215 -4.99 7.50 25.07
N SER A 216 -5.11 8.22 23.95
CA SER A 216 -5.33 7.68 22.62
C SER A 216 -4.13 7.91 21.70
N ILE A 217 -3.97 7.03 20.71
CA ILE A 217 -2.95 7.16 19.67
C ILE A 217 -3.63 7.16 18.30
N VAL A 218 -3.25 8.12 17.48
CA VAL A 218 -3.64 8.20 16.05
C VAL A 218 -2.38 8.16 15.21
N VAL A 219 -2.28 7.19 14.32
CA VAL A 219 -1.24 7.10 13.29
C VAL A 219 -1.88 7.36 11.95
N VAL A 220 -1.39 8.34 11.22
CA VAL A 220 -1.76 8.56 9.82
C VAL A 220 -0.51 8.50 8.98
N MET A 221 -0.52 7.68 7.94
CA MET A 221 0.67 7.54 7.10
C MET A 221 0.34 7.01 5.70
N THR A 222 1.27 7.21 4.81
CA THR A 222 1.38 6.46 3.57
C THR A 222 2.17 5.18 3.84
N ARG A 223 1.74 4.05 3.27
CA ARG A 223 2.47 2.79 3.41
C ARG A 223 3.74 2.80 2.56
N TRP A 224 4.78 2.14 3.05
CA TRP A 224 6.07 2.02 2.36
C TRP A 224 6.54 0.57 2.25
N SER A 225 6.33 -0.22 3.31
CA SER A 225 6.79 -1.59 3.43
C SER A 225 5.90 -2.36 4.41
N LYS A 226 5.93 -3.68 4.36
CA LYS A 226 5.36 -4.51 5.45
C LYS A 226 6.12 -4.35 6.77
N ARG A 227 7.33 -3.79 6.74
CA ARG A 227 8.13 -3.46 7.95
C ARG A 227 7.96 -2.01 8.42
N ASP A 228 7.17 -1.19 7.77
CA ASP A 228 6.88 0.17 8.23
C ASP A 228 6.13 0.17 9.59
N LEU A 229 5.92 1.34 10.17
CA LEU A 229 5.30 1.45 11.50
C LEU A 229 3.95 0.73 11.56
N THR A 230 3.09 0.88 10.55
CA THR A 230 1.81 0.14 10.49
C THR A 230 2.03 -1.36 10.47
N GLY A 231 2.92 -1.87 9.62
CA GLY A 231 3.20 -3.30 9.52
C GLY A 231 3.75 -3.88 10.82
N LYS A 232 4.66 -3.16 11.50
CA LYS A 232 5.20 -3.60 12.80
C LYS A 232 4.15 -3.58 13.92
N ILE A 233 3.24 -2.61 13.93
CA ILE A 233 2.12 -2.58 14.87
C ILE A 233 1.19 -3.76 14.61
N CYS A 234 0.82 -4.02 13.34
CA CYS A 234 -0.01 -5.17 12.98
C CYS A 234 0.63 -6.49 13.42
N GLN A 235 1.92 -6.65 13.17
CA GLN A 235 2.67 -7.83 13.61
C GLN A 235 2.65 -7.98 15.14
N ALA A 236 2.84 -6.88 15.88
CA ALA A 236 2.80 -6.92 17.35
C ALA A 236 1.41 -7.27 17.91
N MET A 237 0.31 -6.87 17.21
CA MET A 237 -1.05 -7.29 17.58
C MET A 237 -1.22 -8.81 17.50
N VAL A 238 -0.71 -9.42 16.42
CA VAL A 238 -0.87 -10.86 16.19
C VAL A 238 0.07 -11.68 17.06
N ASP A 239 1.36 -11.30 17.14
CA ASP A 239 2.40 -12.11 17.75
C ASP A 239 2.47 -12.00 19.29
N ARG A 240 2.01 -10.89 19.86
CA ARG A 240 2.26 -10.53 21.26
C ARG A 240 1.02 -10.18 22.07
N ASP A 241 -0.15 -10.37 21.50
CA ASP A 241 -1.42 -9.96 22.14
C ASP A 241 -1.37 -8.49 22.61
N GLY A 242 -0.84 -7.61 21.72
CA GLY A 242 -0.65 -6.19 21.97
C GLY A 242 -1.95 -5.39 22.02
N ASP A 243 -1.83 -4.05 22.10
CA ASP A 243 -3.00 -3.14 21.99
C ASP A 243 -3.81 -3.47 20.73
N GLU A 244 -5.12 -3.53 20.86
CA GLU A 244 -6.04 -3.69 19.72
C GLU A 244 -6.18 -2.36 18.96
N TRP A 245 -5.89 -2.37 17.66
CA TRP A 245 -5.92 -1.20 16.79
C TRP A 245 -7.04 -1.28 15.77
N GLU A 246 -7.74 -0.20 15.60
CA GLU A 246 -8.60 -0.01 14.43
C GLU A 246 -7.74 0.47 13.27
N ILE A 247 -7.72 -0.30 12.17
CA ILE A 247 -6.87 -0.04 11.02
C ILE A 247 -7.74 0.21 9.79
N ILE A 248 -7.55 1.38 9.18
CA ILE A 248 -8.26 1.80 7.98
C ILE A 248 -7.22 2.00 6.88
N SER A 249 -7.33 1.22 5.81
CA SER A 249 -6.50 1.38 4.62
C SER A 249 -7.36 1.84 3.45
N LEU A 250 -7.03 3.02 2.91
CA LEU A 250 -7.79 3.70 1.88
C LEU A 250 -6.95 3.78 0.59
N PRO A 251 -7.20 2.90 -0.40
CA PRO A 251 -6.48 2.92 -1.67
C PRO A 251 -6.91 4.12 -2.53
N ALA A 252 -5.98 4.67 -3.33
CA ALA A 252 -6.27 5.76 -4.27
C ALA A 252 -7.33 5.38 -5.32
N ILE A 253 -7.28 4.14 -5.78
CA ILE A 253 -8.28 3.54 -6.67
C ILE A 253 -8.90 2.35 -5.93
N LYS A 254 -10.21 2.41 -5.72
CA LYS A 254 -10.98 1.37 -5.03
C LYS A 254 -11.14 0.13 -5.93
N LYS A 255 -11.56 -1.01 -5.36
CA LYS A 255 -11.81 -2.27 -6.10
C LYS A 255 -12.84 -2.13 -7.24
N ASN A 256 -13.71 -1.13 -7.19
CA ASN A 256 -14.69 -0.81 -8.24
C ASN A 256 -14.15 0.20 -9.28
N GLU A 257 -12.84 0.36 -9.38
CA GLU A 257 -12.12 1.25 -10.28
C GLU A 257 -12.45 2.74 -10.13
N LYS A 258 -13.08 3.14 -9.03
CA LYS A 258 -13.37 4.55 -8.74
C LYS A 258 -12.26 5.16 -7.87
N PRO A 259 -11.84 6.40 -8.15
CA PRO A 259 -10.95 7.13 -7.26
C PRO A 259 -11.50 7.19 -5.83
N LEU A 260 -10.60 7.24 -4.85
CA LEU A 260 -10.97 7.48 -3.46
C LEU A 260 -11.64 8.84 -3.29
N TRP A 261 -11.15 9.84 -4.00
CA TRP A 261 -11.59 11.23 -3.96
C TRP A 261 -11.86 11.78 -5.37
N PRO A 262 -12.97 11.38 -6.02
CA PRO A 262 -13.25 11.74 -7.42
C PRO A 262 -13.51 13.24 -7.62
N GLU A 263 -13.87 13.97 -6.57
CA GLU A 263 -14.09 15.43 -6.61
C GLU A 263 -12.78 16.21 -6.76
N PHE A 264 -11.62 15.59 -6.49
CA PHE A 264 -10.30 16.20 -6.54
C PHE A 264 -9.35 15.46 -7.51
N TRP A 265 -9.36 14.14 -7.51
CA TRP A 265 -8.54 13.29 -8.37
C TRP A 265 -9.38 12.58 -9.42
N SER A 266 -9.17 12.88 -10.71
CA SER A 266 -9.75 12.07 -11.77
C SER A 266 -9.05 10.72 -11.90
N TYR A 267 -9.77 9.70 -12.40
CA TYR A 267 -9.17 8.40 -12.70
C TYR A 267 -7.99 8.53 -13.68
N ALA A 268 -8.12 9.38 -14.71
CA ALA A 268 -7.09 9.59 -15.73
C ALA A 268 -5.78 10.14 -15.14
N GLU A 269 -5.84 11.03 -14.14
CA GLU A 269 -4.65 11.55 -13.45
C GLU A 269 -3.99 10.49 -12.59
N LEU A 270 -4.78 9.72 -11.84
CA LEU A 270 -4.26 8.60 -11.04
C LEU A 270 -3.68 7.49 -11.91
N ASP A 271 -4.27 7.23 -13.08
CA ASP A 271 -3.76 6.23 -14.01
C ASP A 271 -2.43 6.64 -14.64
N LYS A 272 -2.24 7.94 -14.95
CA LYS A 272 -0.94 8.47 -15.37
C LYS A 272 0.13 8.27 -14.30
N LEU A 273 -0.17 8.62 -13.06
CA LEU A 273 0.74 8.38 -11.93
C LEU A 273 1.05 6.89 -11.76
N ARG A 274 0.03 6.03 -11.94
CA ARG A 274 0.21 4.58 -11.91
C ARG A 274 1.19 4.09 -12.96
N ILE A 275 1.17 4.68 -14.17
CA ILE A 275 2.07 4.34 -15.28
C ILE A 275 3.49 4.87 -15.02
N GLU A 276 3.65 6.04 -14.43
CA GLU A 276 4.94 6.69 -14.18
C GLU A 276 5.70 6.06 -13.01
N LEU A 277 4.99 5.56 -12.01
CA LEU A 277 5.60 4.99 -10.81
C LEU A 277 5.94 3.50 -10.99
N PRO A 278 7.07 3.03 -10.43
CA PRO A 278 7.31 1.60 -10.27
C PRO A 278 6.13 0.91 -9.57
N LEU A 279 5.79 -0.31 -9.99
CA LEU A 279 4.61 -1.01 -9.49
C LEU A 279 4.63 -1.16 -7.97
N SER A 280 5.77 -1.51 -7.37
CA SER A 280 5.93 -1.63 -5.92
C SER A 280 5.62 -0.33 -5.16
N LYS A 281 6.07 0.83 -5.70
CA LYS A 281 5.74 2.13 -5.11
C LYS A 281 4.26 2.46 -5.25
N TRP A 282 3.66 2.17 -6.40
CA TRP A 282 2.23 2.35 -6.59
C TRP A 282 1.42 1.50 -5.61
N GLN A 283 1.74 0.21 -5.51
CA GLN A 283 1.04 -0.69 -4.58
C GLN A 283 1.19 -0.24 -3.12
N ALA A 284 2.41 0.07 -2.68
CA ALA A 284 2.62 0.52 -1.32
C ALA A 284 1.94 1.86 -1.03
N GLN A 285 2.29 2.92 -1.80
CA GLN A 285 1.96 4.30 -1.43
C GLN A 285 0.56 4.72 -1.87
N TYR A 286 0.08 4.22 -3.02
CA TYR A 286 -1.23 4.59 -3.55
C TYR A 286 -2.31 3.55 -3.27
N GLN A 287 -1.98 2.27 -3.26
CA GLN A 287 -2.96 1.23 -2.93
C GLN A 287 -2.91 0.78 -1.47
N GLN A 288 -1.96 1.25 -0.69
CA GLN A 288 -1.74 0.93 0.73
C GLN A 288 -1.47 -0.57 0.97
N ASP A 289 -0.96 -1.24 -0.04
CA ASP A 289 -0.66 -2.67 -0.04
C ASP A 289 0.82 -2.92 -0.41
N PRO A 290 1.75 -2.71 0.52
CA PRO A 290 3.17 -2.94 0.28
C PRO A 290 3.46 -4.44 0.12
N THR A 291 4.20 -4.80 -0.93
CA THR A 291 4.70 -6.16 -1.14
C THR A 291 5.80 -6.52 -0.13
N SER A 292 5.89 -7.79 0.24
CA SER A 292 6.96 -8.28 1.13
C SER A 292 8.02 -8.98 0.29
N GLU A 293 9.24 -8.47 0.33
CA GLU A 293 10.41 -9.18 -0.21
C GLU A 293 11.11 -10.05 0.86
N GLU A 294 10.65 -9.99 2.11
CA GLU A 294 11.24 -10.76 3.21
C GLU A 294 10.84 -12.23 3.10
N GLY A 295 11.83 -13.08 2.97
CA GLY A 295 11.62 -14.50 2.71
C GLY A 295 11.32 -14.85 1.25
N ALA A 296 11.45 -13.90 0.31
CA ALA A 296 11.33 -14.16 -1.10
C ALA A 296 12.31 -15.22 -1.57
N ILE A 297 11.79 -16.24 -2.26
CA ILE A 297 12.60 -17.32 -2.83
C ILE A 297 13.35 -16.81 -4.06
N VAL A 298 12.73 -15.92 -4.83
CA VAL A 298 13.31 -15.27 -6.00
C VAL A 298 13.45 -13.78 -5.72
N LYS A 299 14.69 -13.29 -5.72
CA LYS A 299 14.95 -11.87 -5.46
C LYS A 299 14.81 -11.05 -6.73
N ARG A 300 14.28 -9.82 -6.61
CA ARG A 300 14.15 -8.87 -7.71
C ARG A 300 15.49 -8.58 -8.40
N GLU A 301 16.55 -8.45 -7.65
CA GLU A 301 17.90 -8.15 -8.15
C GLU A 301 18.52 -9.27 -9.01
N TRP A 302 17.94 -10.47 -9.01
CA TRP A 302 18.41 -11.59 -9.83
C TRP A 302 17.89 -11.54 -11.28
N TRP A 303 16.89 -10.71 -11.54
CA TRP A 303 16.37 -10.51 -12.87
C TRP A 303 17.30 -9.64 -13.71
N ARG A 304 17.57 -10.07 -14.93
CA ARG A 304 18.30 -9.25 -15.90
C ARG A 304 17.30 -8.46 -16.76
N VAL A 305 17.66 -7.24 -17.08
CA VAL A 305 16.78 -6.34 -17.87
C VAL A 305 17.24 -6.36 -19.33
N TRP A 306 16.28 -6.56 -20.22
CA TRP A 306 16.45 -6.42 -21.65
C TRP A 306 16.08 -5.01 -22.09
N ASP A 307 17.08 -4.20 -22.44
CA ASP A 307 16.90 -2.76 -22.73
C ASP A 307 16.59 -2.47 -24.22
N GLN A 308 16.53 -3.49 -25.09
CA GLN A 308 16.22 -3.29 -26.51
C GLN A 308 14.71 -3.24 -26.71
N GLU A 309 14.27 -2.48 -27.74
CA GLU A 309 12.87 -2.30 -28.07
C GLU A 309 12.18 -3.61 -28.51
N ARG A 310 12.94 -4.46 -29.22
CA ARG A 310 12.47 -5.77 -29.69
C ARG A 310 13.09 -6.88 -28.86
N PRO A 311 12.34 -7.96 -28.59
CA PRO A 311 12.91 -9.13 -27.96
C PRO A 311 14.00 -9.77 -28.84
N PRO A 312 14.92 -10.55 -28.26
CA PRO A 312 15.89 -11.32 -29.04
C PRO A 312 15.18 -12.41 -29.86
N ALA A 313 15.85 -12.88 -30.91
CA ALA A 313 15.40 -14.08 -31.62
C ALA A 313 15.46 -15.28 -30.65
N CYS A 314 14.37 -15.99 -30.50
CA CYS A 314 14.25 -17.14 -29.61
C CYS A 314 14.22 -18.43 -30.43
N ASP A 315 14.98 -19.41 -29.99
CA ASP A 315 15.05 -20.75 -30.62
C ASP A 315 13.88 -21.65 -30.21
N TYR A 316 13.25 -21.37 -29.07
CA TYR A 316 12.12 -22.13 -28.55
C TYR A 316 11.23 -21.24 -27.66
N ILE A 317 9.94 -21.26 -27.89
CA ILE A 317 8.95 -20.45 -27.15
C ILE A 317 8.01 -21.36 -26.39
N ILE A 318 7.81 -21.07 -25.09
CA ILE A 318 6.82 -21.72 -24.24
C ILE A 318 5.77 -20.70 -23.81
N GLN A 319 4.51 -21.06 -23.94
CA GLN A 319 3.40 -20.34 -23.34
C GLN A 319 2.76 -21.21 -22.25
N SER A 320 2.67 -20.68 -21.04
CA SER A 320 2.22 -21.41 -19.85
C SER A 320 1.03 -20.72 -19.19
N TRP A 321 -0.03 -21.47 -18.90
CA TRP A 321 -1.30 -20.99 -18.36
C TRP A 321 -1.60 -21.61 -17.01
N ASP A 322 -1.88 -20.78 -16.02
CA ASP A 322 -2.63 -21.13 -14.81
C ASP A 322 -4.02 -20.51 -14.92
N THR A 323 -5.08 -21.32 -14.76
CA THR A 323 -6.43 -20.90 -15.10
C THR A 323 -7.41 -21.09 -13.95
N ALA A 324 -8.19 -20.04 -13.68
CA ALA A 324 -9.35 -20.10 -12.81
C ALA A 324 -10.55 -19.49 -13.53
N PHE A 325 -11.72 -20.10 -13.38
CA PHE A 325 -12.96 -19.49 -13.86
C PHE A 325 -14.10 -19.77 -12.90
N THR A 326 -14.57 -18.73 -12.26
CA THR A 326 -15.81 -18.71 -11.49
C THR A 326 -16.45 -17.32 -11.55
N LYS A 327 -17.80 -17.30 -11.47
CA LYS A 327 -18.60 -16.05 -11.53
C LYS A 327 -18.55 -15.19 -10.27
N SER A 328 -17.80 -15.56 -9.23
CA SER A 328 -17.82 -14.83 -7.96
C SER A 328 -16.75 -13.74 -7.91
N GLU A 329 -17.03 -12.64 -7.23
CA GLU A 329 -16.06 -11.55 -6.95
C GLU A 329 -14.82 -12.01 -6.13
N ARG A 330 -14.85 -13.27 -5.64
CA ARG A 330 -13.75 -13.94 -4.92
C ARG A 330 -13.00 -14.97 -5.77
N ALA A 331 -13.21 -14.96 -7.11
CA ALA A 331 -12.55 -15.90 -8.01
C ALA A 331 -11.07 -15.55 -8.18
N ASP A 332 -10.22 -16.56 -8.29
CA ASP A 332 -8.83 -16.45 -8.64
C ASP A 332 -8.66 -15.91 -10.07
N TYR A 333 -7.49 -15.40 -10.40
CA TYR A 333 -7.16 -14.90 -11.71
C TYR A 333 -6.81 -16.04 -12.66
N SER A 334 -6.99 -15.82 -13.96
CA SER A 334 -6.31 -16.60 -14.99
C SER A 334 -5.05 -15.85 -15.39
N ALA A 335 -3.91 -16.54 -15.38
CA ALA A 335 -2.62 -15.99 -15.71
C ALA A 335 -1.94 -16.78 -16.82
N CYS A 336 -1.19 -16.05 -17.65
CA CYS A 336 -0.36 -16.65 -18.69
C CYS A 336 0.99 -15.94 -18.71
N THR A 337 2.07 -16.70 -18.91
CA THR A 337 3.39 -16.18 -19.18
C THR A 337 3.96 -16.84 -20.44
N THR A 338 4.55 -16.02 -21.33
CA THR A 338 5.20 -16.47 -22.56
C THR A 338 6.70 -16.24 -22.45
N TRP A 339 7.48 -17.27 -22.68
CA TRP A 339 8.91 -17.30 -22.47
C TRP A 339 9.65 -17.81 -23.69
N GLY A 340 10.84 -17.25 -23.97
CA GLY A 340 11.68 -17.70 -25.05
C GLY A 340 13.11 -18.01 -24.62
N VAL A 341 13.72 -19.07 -25.17
CA VAL A 341 15.14 -19.36 -25.04
C VAL A 341 15.90 -18.62 -26.10
N PHE A 342 16.95 -17.90 -25.70
CA PHE A 342 17.83 -17.17 -26.60
C PHE A 342 19.30 -17.29 -26.17
N TYR A 343 20.20 -16.89 -27.04
CA TYR A 343 21.64 -16.94 -26.83
C TYR A 343 22.23 -15.55 -27.01
N LEU A 344 23.16 -15.18 -26.12
CA LEU A 344 23.89 -13.91 -26.23
C LEU A 344 25.03 -13.99 -27.26
N ASN A 345 25.53 -15.21 -27.55
CA ASN A 345 26.64 -15.48 -28.43
C ASN A 345 26.20 -16.35 -29.62
N GLU A 346 26.86 -16.19 -30.76
CA GLU A 346 26.60 -16.99 -31.96
C GLU A 346 26.90 -18.48 -31.76
N ASP A 347 27.81 -18.83 -30.88
CA ASP A 347 28.20 -20.21 -30.56
C ASP A 347 27.14 -21.02 -29.81
N LYS A 348 26.04 -20.38 -29.40
CA LYS A 348 24.91 -20.98 -28.66
C LYS A 348 25.30 -21.81 -27.43
N ASN A 349 26.41 -21.45 -26.78
CA ASN A 349 26.93 -22.19 -25.62
C ASN A 349 26.33 -21.70 -24.28
N ASP A 350 25.64 -20.55 -24.29
CA ASP A 350 25.11 -19.90 -23.08
C ASP A 350 23.61 -19.59 -23.27
N ALA A 351 22.75 -20.56 -22.98
CA ALA A 351 21.32 -20.42 -23.06
C ALA A 351 20.79 -19.49 -21.95
N ASN A 352 19.94 -18.55 -22.34
CA ASN A 352 19.24 -17.64 -21.46
C ASN A 352 17.73 -17.70 -21.77
N VAL A 353 16.90 -17.32 -20.81
CA VAL A 353 15.44 -17.30 -20.96
C VAL A 353 14.93 -15.89 -20.77
N ILE A 354 14.07 -15.42 -21.66
CA ILE A 354 13.47 -14.11 -21.62
C ILE A 354 11.94 -14.20 -21.51
N LEU A 355 11.36 -13.40 -20.64
CA LEU A 355 9.93 -13.17 -20.57
C LEU A 355 9.50 -12.32 -21.77
N LEU A 356 8.67 -12.87 -22.65
CA LEU A 356 8.22 -12.23 -23.88
C LEU A 356 6.88 -11.52 -23.71
N ASP A 357 5.99 -12.10 -22.89
CA ASP A 357 4.66 -11.58 -22.62
C ASP A 357 4.10 -12.13 -21.30
N ALA A 358 3.20 -11.39 -20.67
CA ALA A 358 2.48 -11.86 -19.50
C ALA A 358 1.08 -11.23 -19.44
N PHE A 359 0.15 -12.01 -18.87
CA PHE A 359 -1.23 -11.66 -18.79
C PHE A 359 -1.82 -12.19 -17.49
N LYS A 360 -2.64 -11.38 -16.79
CA LYS A 360 -3.35 -11.77 -15.57
C LYS A 360 -4.68 -11.03 -15.48
N GLU A 361 -5.78 -11.73 -15.68
CA GLU A 361 -7.12 -11.14 -15.60
C GLU A 361 -8.15 -12.14 -15.07
N ARG A 362 -9.26 -11.61 -14.55
CA ARG A 362 -10.45 -12.42 -14.21
C ARG A 362 -11.36 -12.50 -15.40
N MET A 363 -11.64 -13.71 -15.86
CA MET A 363 -12.43 -13.93 -17.08
C MET A 363 -13.46 -15.03 -16.93
N GLU A 364 -14.55 -14.90 -17.67
CA GLU A 364 -15.46 -16.01 -17.92
C GLU A 364 -14.85 -16.95 -18.96
N PHE A 365 -15.23 -18.23 -18.90
CA PHE A 365 -14.68 -19.29 -19.76
C PHE A 365 -14.66 -18.98 -21.27
N PRO A 366 -15.73 -18.44 -21.88
CA PRO A 366 -15.72 -18.12 -23.32
C PRO A 366 -14.65 -17.08 -23.68
N THR A 367 -14.47 -16.06 -22.84
CA THR A 367 -13.46 -15.01 -23.03
C THR A 367 -12.05 -15.55 -22.83
N LEU A 368 -11.85 -16.36 -21.77
CA LEU A 368 -10.58 -17.04 -21.52
C LEU A 368 -10.16 -17.94 -22.70
N LYS A 369 -11.09 -18.73 -23.24
CA LYS A 369 -10.84 -19.59 -24.39
C LYS A 369 -10.41 -18.76 -25.61
N GLN A 370 -11.11 -17.66 -25.91
CA GLN A 370 -10.78 -16.80 -27.03
C GLN A 370 -9.43 -16.15 -26.84
N ARG A 371 -9.14 -15.63 -25.63
CA ARG A 371 -7.86 -15.01 -25.28
C ARG A 371 -6.70 -15.99 -25.44
N ALA A 372 -6.86 -17.22 -24.95
CA ALA A 372 -5.84 -18.26 -25.09
C ALA A 372 -5.56 -18.62 -26.56
N TYR A 373 -6.60 -18.65 -27.39
CA TYR A 373 -6.47 -18.87 -28.83
C TYR A 373 -5.74 -17.71 -29.51
N ASP A 374 -6.10 -16.48 -29.21
CA ASP A 374 -5.49 -15.28 -29.81
C ASP A 374 -4.00 -15.20 -29.43
N MET A 375 -3.63 -15.39 -28.15
CA MET A 375 -2.24 -15.39 -27.70
C MET A 375 -1.42 -16.56 -28.30
N TYR A 376 -2.06 -17.73 -28.54
CA TYR A 376 -1.41 -18.81 -29.27
C TYR A 376 -1.08 -18.39 -30.72
N LYS A 377 -1.97 -17.68 -31.38
CA LYS A 377 -1.78 -17.20 -32.77
C LYS A 377 -0.72 -16.09 -32.85
N ASP A 378 -0.66 -15.24 -31.85
CA ASP A 378 0.28 -14.12 -31.82
C ASP A 378 1.73 -14.59 -31.60
N TRP A 379 1.92 -15.62 -30.78
CA TRP A 379 3.24 -16.10 -30.36
C TRP A 379 3.68 -17.38 -31.05
N GLU A 380 2.77 -18.16 -31.62
CA GLU A 380 3.01 -19.48 -32.23
C GLU A 380 4.00 -20.36 -31.39
N PRO A 381 3.70 -20.59 -30.08
CA PRO A 381 4.65 -21.23 -29.19
C PRO A 381 4.91 -22.68 -29.59
N ASP A 382 6.15 -23.12 -29.44
CA ASP A 382 6.56 -24.52 -29.64
C ASP A 382 5.95 -25.46 -28.58
N SER A 383 5.66 -24.93 -27.39
CA SER A 383 4.96 -25.64 -26.32
C SER A 383 3.90 -24.77 -25.68
N PHE A 384 2.68 -25.27 -25.63
CA PHE A 384 1.55 -24.63 -24.98
C PHE A 384 1.13 -25.47 -23.78
N ILE A 385 1.33 -24.95 -22.56
CA ILE A 385 1.13 -25.66 -21.30
C ILE A 385 -0.08 -25.09 -20.57
N VAL A 386 -0.95 -25.97 -20.05
CA VAL A 386 -2.08 -25.59 -19.20
C VAL A 386 -2.09 -26.50 -17.96
N GLU A 387 -2.25 -25.91 -16.78
CA GLU A 387 -2.38 -26.68 -15.55
C GLU A 387 -3.70 -27.44 -15.52
N ALA A 388 -3.64 -28.78 -15.39
CA ALA A 388 -4.78 -29.69 -15.43
C ALA A 388 -5.52 -29.77 -14.07
N LYS A 389 -5.83 -28.62 -13.44
CA LYS A 389 -6.77 -28.55 -12.32
C LYS A 389 -8.22 -28.47 -12.84
N ALA A 390 -9.20 -28.48 -11.93
CA ALA A 390 -10.64 -28.49 -12.25
C ALA A 390 -11.04 -27.41 -13.29
N SER A 391 -10.37 -26.27 -13.28
CA SER A 391 -10.56 -25.15 -14.22
C SER A 391 -9.82 -25.32 -15.55
N GLY A 392 -8.67 -25.99 -15.58
CA GLY A 392 -7.87 -26.15 -16.81
C GLY A 392 -8.39 -27.24 -17.75
N ALA A 393 -8.98 -28.30 -17.24
CA ALA A 393 -9.43 -29.44 -18.05
C ALA A 393 -10.43 -29.08 -19.16
N PRO A 394 -11.48 -28.24 -18.95
CA PRO A 394 -12.35 -27.79 -20.03
C PRO A 394 -11.62 -26.92 -21.09
N LEU A 395 -10.70 -26.07 -20.65
CA LEU A 395 -9.92 -25.24 -21.57
C LEU A 395 -9.02 -26.10 -22.46
N ILE A 396 -8.33 -27.07 -21.89
CA ILE A 396 -7.49 -28.04 -22.62
C ILE A 396 -8.31 -28.76 -23.70
N PHE A 397 -9.51 -29.26 -23.34
CA PHE A 397 -10.39 -29.95 -24.26
C PHE A 397 -10.79 -29.06 -25.44
N GLU A 398 -11.25 -27.83 -25.17
CA GLU A 398 -11.69 -26.91 -26.23
C GLU A 398 -10.54 -26.44 -27.11
N LEU A 399 -9.38 -26.11 -26.55
CA LEU A 399 -8.22 -25.68 -27.33
C LEU A 399 -7.68 -26.80 -28.23
N ARG A 400 -7.68 -28.06 -27.76
CA ARG A 400 -7.33 -29.23 -28.59
C ARG A 400 -8.31 -29.41 -29.75
N ARG A 401 -9.60 -29.18 -29.55
CA ARG A 401 -10.61 -29.19 -30.63
C ARG A 401 -10.36 -28.08 -31.67
N MET A 402 -9.76 -26.97 -31.26
CA MET A 402 -9.36 -25.86 -32.14
C MET A 402 -8.01 -26.11 -32.83
N GLY A 403 -7.39 -27.26 -32.62
CA GLY A 403 -6.13 -27.67 -33.26
C GLY A 403 -4.88 -27.21 -32.52
N ILE A 404 -4.98 -26.73 -31.29
CA ILE A 404 -3.81 -26.32 -30.49
C ILE A 404 -3.23 -27.54 -29.77
N PRO A 405 -1.90 -27.81 -29.88
CA PRO A 405 -1.25 -28.96 -29.23
C PRO A 405 -0.97 -28.67 -27.74
N VAL A 406 -2.03 -28.67 -26.92
CA VAL A 406 -1.94 -28.37 -25.50
C VAL A 406 -1.27 -29.51 -24.73
N GLN A 407 -0.24 -29.19 -23.97
CA GLN A 407 0.41 -30.07 -23.00
C GLN A 407 -0.21 -29.83 -21.61
N GLU A 408 -0.57 -30.92 -20.95
CA GLU A 408 -1.12 -30.88 -19.61
C GLU A 408 -0.01 -30.83 -18.56
N PHE A 409 -0.10 -29.90 -17.64
CA PHE A 409 0.76 -29.89 -16.45
C PHE A 409 -0.07 -30.33 -15.24
N THR A 410 0.35 -31.41 -14.60
CA THR A 410 -0.29 -31.93 -13.37
C THR A 410 0.70 -31.85 -12.22
N PRO A 411 0.45 -31.00 -11.20
CA PRO A 411 1.28 -30.98 -10.00
C PRO A 411 1.24 -32.36 -9.29
N THR A 412 2.39 -32.93 -9.00
CA THR A 412 2.49 -34.18 -8.26
C THR A 412 2.36 -33.96 -6.76
N ARG A 413 1.79 -34.94 -6.02
CA ARG A 413 1.73 -34.91 -4.54
C ARG A 413 3.15 -34.80 -3.96
N GLY A 414 3.40 -33.79 -3.11
CA GLY A 414 4.71 -33.49 -2.52
C GLY A 414 5.53 -32.44 -3.28
N ASN A 415 5.07 -31.95 -4.41
CA ASN A 415 5.66 -30.85 -5.15
C ASN A 415 4.78 -29.59 -4.96
N ASP A 416 4.81 -29.04 -3.75
CA ASP A 416 4.10 -27.82 -3.41
C ASP A 416 4.66 -26.60 -4.18
N LYS A 417 3.95 -25.48 -4.15
CA LYS A 417 4.36 -24.27 -4.85
C LYS A 417 5.75 -23.77 -4.45
N ILE A 418 6.07 -23.84 -3.16
CA ILE A 418 7.39 -23.44 -2.61
C ILE A 418 8.50 -24.32 -3.22
N SER A 419 8.31 -25.62 -3.25
CA SER A 419 9.28 -26.54 -3.86
C SER A 419 9.47 -26.31 -5.35
N ARG A 420 8.41 -25.95 -6.08
CA ARG A 420 8.48 -25.59 -7.51
C ARG A 420 9.29 -24.32 -7.74
N VAL A 421 9.05 -23.27 -6.97
CA VAL A 421 9.81 -22.02 -7.06
C VAL A 421 11.27 -22.26 -6.70
N ASN A 422 11.54 -23.01 -5.62
CA ASN A 422 12.92 -23.36 -5.22
C ASN A 422 13.67 -24.10 -6.34
N SER A 423 12.98 -25.00 -7.07
CA SER A 423 13.61 -25.77 -8.15
C SER A 423 13.96 -24.97 -9.41
N VAL A 424 13.58 -23.68 -9.48
CA VAL A 424 13.96 -22.77 -10.58
C VAL A 424 14.64 -21.50 -10.07
N SER A 425 14.77 -21.31 -8.75
CA SER A 425 15.34 -20.10 -8.15
C SER A 425 16.81 -19.90 -8.51
N ASP A 426 17.55 -20.98 -8.70
CA ASP A 426 18.96 -20.98 -9.14
C ASP A 426 19.14 -20.44 -10.57
N LEU A 427 18.15 -20.57 -11.46
CA LEU A 427 18.15 -19.95 -12.79
C LEU A 427 18.13 -18.41 -12.67
N PHE A 428 17.36 -17.89 -11.71
CA PHE A 428 17.35 -16.46 -11.42
C PHE A 428 18.67 -16.01 -10.79
N ALA A 429 19.13 -16.72 -9.75
CA ALA A 429 20.37 -16.40 -9.04
C ALA A 429 21.61 -16.43 -9.95
N SER A 430 21.62 -17.30 -10.96
CA SER A 430 22.69 -17.36 -11.96
C SER A 430 22.59 -16.29 -13.06
N GLY A 431 21.57 -15.43 -13.02
CA GLY A 431 21.36 -14.36 -14.00
C GLY A 431 20.96 -14.83 -15.40
N LYS A 432 20.33 -16.01 -15.48
CA LYS A 432 19.85 -16.58 -16.75
C LYS A 432 18.47 -16.06 -17.18
N ILE A 433 17.75 -15.41 -16.27
CA ILE A 433 16.37 -14.97 -16.50
C ILE A 433 16.34 -13.47 -16.81
N TRP A 434 15.69 -13.12 -17.92
CA TRP A 434 15.60 -11.77 -18.45
C TRP A 434 14.15 -11.32 -18.56
N CYS A 435 13.90 -10.02 -18.39
CA CYS A 435 12.62 -9.40 -18.63
C CYS A 435 12.76 -8.05 -19.35
N PRO A 436 11.80 -7.63 -20.19
CA PRO A 436 11.82 -6.31 -20.81
C PRO A 436 11.37 -5.24 -19.79
N ARG A 437 11.73 -3.98 -20.04
CA ARG A 437 11.20 -2.82 -19.29
C ARG A 437 9.76 -2.52 -19.72
N LYS A 438 8.84 -3.39 -19.34
CA LYS A 438 7.41 -3.26 -19.61
C LYS A 438 6.63 -3.46 -18.31
N ARG A 439 5.52 -2.74 -18.15
CA ARG A 439 4.70 -2.81 -16.93
C ARG A 439 4.19 -4.23 -16.63
N TRP A 440 3.71 -4.94 -17.64
CA TRP A 440 3.25 -6.32 -17.45
C TRP A 440 4.38 -7.28 -17.01
N ALA A 441 5.64 -7.00 -17.41
CA ALA A 441 6.79 -7.76 -16.93
C ALA A 441 7.11 -7.43 -15.46
N GLU A 442 6.96 -6.17 -15.04
CA GLU A 442 7.09 -5.79 -13.64
C GLU A 442 6.09 -6.54 -12.76
N GLU A 443 4.86 -6.80 -13.22
CA GLU A 443 3.86 -7.58 -12.46
C GLU A 443 4.34 -9.00 -12.17
N VAL A 444 5.00 -9.65 -13.11
CA VAL A 444 5.63 -10.98 -12.90
C VAL A 444 6.77 -10.91 -11.90
N VAL A 445 7.65 -9.92 -12.05
CA VAL A 445 8.79 -9.71 -11.13
C VAL A 445 8.30 -9.47 -9.71
N GLU A 446 7.28 -8.60 -9.53
CA GLU A 446 6.72 -8.28 -8.22
C GLU A 446 6.09 -9.49 -7.53
N GLU A 447 5.31 -10.28 -8.28
CA GLU A 447 4.62 -11.44 -7.72
C GLU A 447 5.62 -12.53 -7.30
N LEU A 448 6.67 -12.77 -8.10
CA LEU A 448 7.73 -13.69 -7.72
C LEU A 448 8.58 -13.17 -6.54
N ALA A 449 8.87 -11.87 -6.50
CA ALA A 449 9.62 -11.26 -5.40
C ALA A 449 8.83 -11.20 -4.09
N ALA A 450 7.50 -11.22 -4.16
CA ALA A 450 6.63 -11.27 -2.99
C ALA A 450 6.33 -12.70 -2.51
N PHE A 451 6.53 -13.72 -3.35
CA PHE A 451 6.23 -15.12 -3.01
C PHE A 451 7.22 -15.66 -1.95
N PRO A 452 6.80 -16.39 -0.89
CA PRO A 452 5.45 -16.99 -0.70
C PRO A 452 4.43 -16.08 0.03
N ASN A 453 4.74 -14.84 0.33
CA ASN A 453 3.95 -13.95 1.19
C ASN A 453 2.98 -13.03 0.40
N SER A 454 2.78 -13.28 -0.90
CA SER A 454 1.81 -12.55 -1.73
C SER A 454 0.39 -13.09 -1.57
N ASP A 455 -0.61 -12.19 -1.73
CA ASP A 455 -2.03 -12.59 -1.72
C ASP A 455 -2.43 -13.36 -3.00
N HIS A 456 -1.63 -13.27 -4.06
CA HIS A 456 -1.82 -13.91 -5.36
C HIS A 456 -0.53 -14.54 -5.84
N ASP A 457 -0.64 -15.70 -6.48
CA ASP A 457 0.50 -16.49 -6.96
C ASP A 457 0.28 -17.12 -8.36
N ASP A 458 -0.67 -16.57 -9.11
CA ASP A 458 -1.08 -17.10 -10.42
C ASP A 458 0.05 -16.95 -11.47
N LEU A 459 0.75 -15.79 -11.47
CA LEU A 459 1.93 -15.58 -12.34
C LEU A 459 3.14 -16.41 -11.88
N VAL A 460 3.26 -16.67 -10.57
CA VAL A 460 4.30 -17.57 -10.03
C VAL A 460 4.10 -18.99 -10.55
N ASP A 461 2.86 -19.50 -10.51
CA ASP A 461 2.54 -20.85 -11.00
C ASP A 461 2.80 -20.96 -12.50
N SER A 462 2.30 -20.04 -13.30
CA SER A 462 2.55 -19.98 -14.75
C SER A 462 4.06 -19.91 -15.08
N THR A 463 4.81 -19.05 -14.39
CA THR A 463 6.27 -18.91 -14.58
C THR A 463 7.03 -20.19 -14.24
N THR A 464 6.75 -20.78 -13.08
CA THR A 464 7.46 -21.99 -12.63
C THR A 464 7.20 -23.18 -13.53
N GLN A 465 6.00 -23.33 -14.06
CA GLN A 465 5.67 -24.36 -15.06
C GLN A 465 6.51 -24.22 -16.32
N ALA A 466 6.63 -23.00 -16.87
CA ALA A 466 7.41 -22.73 -18.05
C ALA A 466 8.91 -23.00 -17.82
N LEU A 467 9.50 -22.48 -16.73
CA LEU A 467 10.90 -22.62 -16.42
C LEU A 467 11.29 -24.09 -16.12
N LEU A 468 10.43 -24.83 -15.40
CA LEU A 468 10.63 -26.26 -15.19
C LEU A 468 10.59 -27.05 -16.50
N ARG A 469 9.77 -26.65 -17.47
CA ARG A 469 9.71 -27.27 -18.77
C ARG A 469 10.99 -27.03 -19.58
N PHE A 470 11.55 -25.81 -19.55
CA PHE A 470 12.83 -25.52 -20.17
C PHE A 470 13.95 -26.36 -19.56
N ARG A 471 14.03 -26.44 -18.23
CA ARG A 471 15.06 -27.21 -17.50
C ARG A 471 14.96 -28.70 -17.81
N ARG A 472 13.78 -29.29 -17.68
CA ARG A 472 13.53 -30.72 -17.96
C ARG A 472 13.69 -31.07 -19.43
N GLY A 473 13.46 -30.15 -20.35
CA GLY A 473 13.66 -30.30 -21.77
C GLY A 473 15.12 -30.17 -22.23
N GLY A 474 16.04 -29.85 -21.33
CA GLY A 474 17.46 -29.65 -21.65
C GLY A 474 17.74 -28.36 -22.45
N PHE A 475 16.78 -27.41 -22.48
CA PHE A 475 16.97 -26.12 -23.17
C PHE A 475 17.82 -25.15 -22.38
N ILE A 476 17.83 -25.28 -21.04
CA ILE A 476 18.68 -24.55 -20.13
C ILE A 476 19.23 -25.50 -19.07
N SER A 477 20.52 -25.44 -18.82
CA SER A 477 21.19 -26.20 -17.77
C SER A 477 22.17 -25.32 -17.02
N LEU A 478 22.39 -25.62 -15.76
CA LEU A 478 23.43 -25.04 -14.93
C LEU A 478 24.54 -26.08 -14.70
N GLN A 479 25.72 -25.63 -14.34
CA GLN A 479 26.83 -26.56 -13.97
C GLN A 479 26.43 -27.48 -12.79
N SER A 480 25.51 -27.01 -11.94
CA SER A 480 24.94 -27.82 -10.84
C SER A 480 24.01 -28.94 -11.30
N ASP A 481 23.55 -28.94 -12.56
CA ASP A 481 22.72 -30.00 -13.14
C ASP A 481 23.51 -31.16 -13.71
N GLU A 482 24.85 -31.01 -13.88
CA GLU A 482 25.71 -32.10 -14.29
C GLU A 482 25.80 -33.13 -13.16
N PRO A 483 25.51 -34.42 -13.41
CA PRO A 483 25.69 -35.44 -12.39
C PRO A 483 27.14 -35.45 -11.97
N ASP A 484 27.40 -35.43 -10.67
CA ASP A 484 28.75 -35.68 -10.14
C ASP A 484 29.37 -36.89 -10.88
N GLU A 485 30.57 -36.72 -11.48
CA GLU A 485 31.26 -37.83 -12.13
C GLU A 485 31.27 -39.00 -11.17
N PRO A 486 30.88 -40.21 -11.60
CA PRO A 486 30.86 -41.36 -10.71
C PRO A 486 32.24 -41.55 -10.13
N GLN A 487 32.41 -41.30 -8.83
CA GLN A 487 33.66 -41.62 -8.15
C GLN A 487 33.94 -43.08 -8.41
N GLU A 488 34.98 -43.36 -9.23
CA GLU A 488 35.51 -44.73 -9.40
C GLU A 488 35.90 -45.24 -8.01
N PHE A 489 35.02 -45.99 -7.40
CA PHE A 489 35.36 -46.79 -6.24
C PHE A 489 36.38 -47.84 -6.69
N ARG A 490 37.69 -47.50 -6.67
CA ARG A 490 38.78 -48.50 -6.72
C ARG A 490 38.61 -49.41 -5.52
N ARG A 491 38.04 -50.58 -5.74
CA ARG A 491 38.07 -51.69 -4.77
C ARG A 491 39.55 -51.95 -4.50
N LYS A 492 40.05 -51.61 -3.31
CA LYS A 492 41.30 -52.14 -2.80
C LYS A 492 41.15 -53.65 -2.75
N LYS A 493 41.85 -54.38 -3.64
CA LYS A 493 42.01 -55.82 -3.50
C LYS A 493 42.75 -56.05 -2.17
N GLY A 494 42.03 -56.59 -1.17
CA GLY A 494 42.64 -57.12 0.03
C GLY A 494 43.39 -58.36 -0.35
N TYR A 495 44.67 -58.34 -0.21
CA TYR A 495 45.46 -59.55 -0.02
C TYR A 495 45.39 -59.90 1.47
N TYR A 496 45.05 -61.19 1.76
CA TYR A 496 45.12 -61.96 2.98
C TYR A 496 45.40 -61.27 4.29
#